data_c3c52f8977ac656c66a458c511955613
#
_entry.id   c3c52f8977ac656c66a458c511955613
#
_cell.length_a   1.000
_cell.length_b   1.000
_cell.length_c   1.000
_cell.angle_alpha   90.00
_cell.angle_beta   90.00
_cell.angle_gamma   90.00
#
_symmetry.space_group_name_H-M   'P 1'
#
loop_
_entity.id
_entity.type
_entity.pdbx_description
1 polymer ?
#
loop_
_entity_poly.entity_id
_entity_poly.type
_entity_poly.pdbx_seq_one_letter_code
_entity_poly.pdbx_strand_id
1 'polypeptide(L)'
;MNYDGVTTPHSMERGTFIFVSLSLSMALILVGANLLQSPEPIVEDDRILQVCLQSHSEEMLHYHATLSIVIRGENQVIPSDTGVIPGCMRGIHTHDDTGKLHIETPEAMEARLEHFFEIWEQPFTSTQLLD
;
A
#
# COMPACT_ATOMS: atom_id res chain seq x y z
N MET A 1 -57.09 64.77 -1.12
CA MET A 1 -55.91 64.70 -1.97
C MET A 1 -55.29 63.34 -1.66
N ASN A 2 -55.46 62.41 -2.60
CA ASN A 2 -54.96 61.04 -2.51
C ASN A 2 -53.55 60.98 -3.04
N TYR A 3 -52.67 60.33 -2.30
CA TYR A 3 -51.39 59.86 -2.82
C TYR A 3 -51.34 58.37 -2.78
N ASP A 4 -51.57 57.75 -3.90
CA ASP A 4 -51.36 56.30 -4.08
C ASP A 4 -49.83 56.06 -4.36
N GLY A 5 -49.15 55.54 -3.38
CA GLY A 5 -47.76 55.08 -3.51
C GLY A 5 -47.75 53.65 -4.09
N VAL A 6 -47.54 53.51 -5.39
CA VAL A 6 -47.27 52.22 -6.00
C VAL A 6 -45.83 51.83 -5.74
N THR A 7 -45.61 50.84 -4.88
CA THR A 7 -44.35 50.18 -4.71
C THR A 7 -44.19 49.06 -5.71
N THR A 8 -43.29 49.21 -6.64
CA THR A 8 -42.88 48.12 -7.59
C THR A 8 -42.11 47.09 -6.83
N PRO A 9 -42.38 45.75 -7.04
CA PRO A 9 -41.57 44.72 -6.42
C PRO A 9 -40.22 44.65 -7.14
N HIS A 10 -39.18 44.74 -6.37
CA HIS A 10 -37.79 44.55 -6.85
C HIS A 10 -37.57 43.13 -7.38
N SER A 11 -37.22 43.04 -8.65
CA SER A 11 -36.83 41.80 -9.33
C SER A 11 -35.41 41.39 -8.92
N MET A 12 -35.26 40.87 -7.72
CA MET A 12 -33.92 40.50 -7.17
C MET A 12 -33.73 39.00 -6.96
N GLU A 13 -34.61 38.15 -7.51
CA GLU A 13 -34.56 36.70 -7.23
C GLU A 13 -33.88 35.85 -8.34
N ARG A 14 -33.78 36.34 -9.56
CA ARG A 14 -33.25 35.52 -10.67
C ARG A 14 -31.75 35.29 -10.62
N GLY A 15 -30.95 36.20 -10.05
CA GLY A 15 -29.50 36.07 -9.98
C GLY A 15 -29.03 35.04 -8.97
N THR A 16 -29.72 34.97 -7.80
CA THR A 16 -29.33 34.09 -6.69
C THR A 16 -29.53 32.60 -7.03
N PHE A 17 -30.59 32.27 -7.73
CA PHE A 17 -30.88 30.89 -8.18
C PHE A 17 -29.87 30.37 -9.21
N ILE A 18 -29.36 31.25 -10.08
CA ILE A 18 -28.36 30.85 -11.08
C ILE A 18 -27.03 30.53 -10.43
N PHE A 19 -26.59 31.31 -9.44
CA PHE A 19 -25.34 31.02 -8.73
C PHE A 19 -25.40 29.75 -7.89
N VAL A 20 -26.52 29.50 -7.20
CA VAL A 20 -26.72 28.27 -6.40
C VAL A 20 -26.77 27.05 -7.29
N SER A 21 -27.47 27.11 -8.43
CA SER A 21 -27.54 25.98 -9.37
C SER A 21 -26.18 25.68 -10.02
N LEU A 22 -25.41 26.72 -10.36
CA LEU A 22 -24.06 26.55 -10.94
C LEU A 22 -23.07 25.92 -9.95
N SER A 23 -23.11 26.36 -8.69
CA SER A 23 -22.24 25.81 -7.65
C SER A 23 -22.60 24.35 -7.29
N LEU A 24 -23.89 24.01 -7.25
CA LEU A 24 -24.36 22.66 -7.01
C LEU A 24 -23.96 21.71 -8.15
N SER A 25 -24.10 22.17 -9.41
CA SER A 25 -23.69 21.40 -10.59
C SER A 25 -22.19 21.14 -10.61
N MET A 26 -21.37 22.13 -10.27
CA MET A 26 -19.92 21.97 -10.21
C MET A 26 -19.48 21.01 -9.09
N ALA A 27 -20.14 21.08 -7.92
CA ALA A 27 -19.89 20.13 -6.82
C ALA A 27 -20.24 18.69 -7.21
N LEU A 28 -21.35 18.46 -7.91
CA LEU A 28 -21.75 17.14 -8.40
C LEU A 28 -20.79 16.59 -9.46
N ILE A 29 -20.25 17.44 -10.34
CA ILE A 29 -19.24 17.03 -11.33
C ILE A 29 -17.92 16.63 -10.64
N LEU A 30 -17.48 17.38 -9.64
CA LEU A 30 -16.26 17.07 -8.89
C LEU A 30 -16.39 15.78 -8.08
N VAL A 31 -17.53 15.55 -7.42
CA VAL A 31 -17.81 14.30 -6.71
C VAL A 31 -17.90 13.13 -7.68
N GLY A 32 -18.60 13.30 -8.80
CA GLY A 32 -18.72 12.28 -9.85
C GLY A 32 -17.37 11.89 -10.45
N ALA A 33 -16.48 12.87 -10.70
CA ALA A 33 -15.14 12.62 -11.22
C ALA A 33 -14.30 11.79 -10.25
N ASN A 34 -14.39 12.04 -8.93
CA ASN A 34 -13.69 11.25 -7.93
C ASN A 34 -14.23 9.81 -7.81
N LEU A 35 -15.54 9.60 -8.01
CA LEU A 35 -16.14 8.27 -7.98
C LEU A 35 -15.83 7.43 -9.23
N LEU A 36 -15.43 8.07 -10.32
CA LEU A 36 -15.08 7.41 -11.59
C LEU A 36 -13.56 7.16 -11.73
N GLN A 37 -12.76 7.63 -10.77
CA GLN A 37 -11.35 7.27 -10.75
C GLN A 37 -11.21 5.80 -10.37
N SER A 38 -10.82 4.98 -11.35
CA SER A 38 -10.35 3.62 -11.06
C SER A 38 -9.17 3.72 -10.09
N PRO A 39 -9.08 2.85 -9.09
CA PRO A 39 -7.87 2.79 -8.27
C PRO A 39 -6.66 2.64 -9.20
N GLU A 40 -5.62 3.42 -8.94
CA GLU A 40 -4.34 3.26 -9.64
C GLU A 40 -3.91 1.79 -9.53
N PRO A 41 -3.41 1.19 -10.61
CA PRO A 41 -2.90 -0.16 -10.54
C PRO A 41 -1.80 -0.22 -9.49
N ILE A 42 -1.92 -1.13 -8.55
CA ILE A 42 -0.84 -1.44 -7.59
C ILE A 42 0.29 -2.00 -8.45
N VAL A 43 1.33 -1.20 -8.66
CA VAL A 43 2.58 -1.70 -9.25
C VAL A 43 3.29 -2.45 -8.14
N GLU A 44 3.33 -3.76 -8.24
CA GLU A 44 4.09 -4.60 -7.31
C GLU A 44 5.57 -4.26 -7.43
N ASP A 45 6.20 -3.88 -6.32
CA ASP A 45 7.62 -3.54 -6.27
C ASP A 45 8.43 -4.76 -5.83
N ASP A 46 8.92 -5.52 -6.81
CA ASP A 46 9.72 -6.73 -6.59
C ASP A 46 11.22 -6.45 -6.54
N ARG A 47 11.64 -5.18 -6.46
CA ARG A 47 13.07 -4.82 -6.40
C ARG A 47 13.78 -5.46 -5.22
N ILE A 48 13.10 -5.72 -4.12
CA ILE A 48 13.68 -6.36 -2.95
C ILE A 48 14.22 -7.77 -3.26
N LEU A 49 13.64 -8.47 -4.23
CA LEU A 49 14.11 -9.77 -4.70
C LEU A 49 15.47 -9.69 -5.41
N GLN A 50 15.87 -8.50 -5.85
CA GLN A 50 17.16 -8.27 -6.51
C GLN A 50 18.25 -7.80 -5.53
N VAL A 51 17.88 -7.50 -4.28
CA VAL A 51 18.83 -7.06 -3.25
C VAL A 51 19.82 -8.19 -2.95
N CYS A 52 21.09 -7.85 -2.91
CA CYS A 52 22.20 -8.73 -2.58
C CYS A 52 23.26 -7.90 -1.85
N LEU A 53 23.27 -7.97 -0.53
CA LEU A 53 24.23 -7.28 0.33
C LEU A 53 25.41 -8.21 0.61
N GLN A 54 26.63 -7.68 0.52
CA GLN A 54 27.84 -8.43 0.88
C GLN A 54 28.13 -8.40 2.38
N SER A 55 27.58 -7.40 3.06
CA SER A 55 27.71 -7.21 4.50
C SER A 55 26.59 -6.31 5.03
N HIS A 56 26.34 -6.35 6.33
CA HIS A 56 25.38 -5.46 7.01
C HIS A 56 25.77 -3.97 6.93
N SER A 57 26.99 -3.62 6.51
CA SER A 57 27.38 -2.22 6.34
C SER A 57 26.84 -1.56 5.06
N GLU A 58 26.24 -2.33 4.18
CA GLU A 58 25.65 -1.85 2.91
C GLU A 58 24.16 -1.53 3.06
N GLU A 59 23.55 -1.86 4.19
CA GLU A 59 22.16 -1.55 4.47
C GLU A 59 21.95 -0.07 4.83
N MET A 60 20.85 0.51 4.39
CA MET A 60 20.35 1.79 4.89
C MET A 60 19.17 1.58 5.84
N LEU A 61 18.38 0.56 5.59
CA LEU A 61 17.20 0.21 6.37
C LEU A 61 17.34 -1.22 6.91
N HIS A 62 17.07 -1.38 8.20
CA HIS A 62 17.14 -2.64 8.90
C HIS A 62 15.94 -2.79 9.83
N TYR A 63 15.10 -3.76 9.53
CA TYR A 63 13.91 -4.11 10.31
C TYR A 63 13.92 -5.58 10.70
N HIS A 64 13.20 -5.90 11.77
CA HIS A 64 12.92 -7.28 12.12
C HIS A 64 11.42 -7.54 12.15
N ALA A 65 11.02 -8.68 11.64
CA ALA A 65 9.70 -9.24 11.81
C ALA A 65 9.82 -10.66 12.39
N THR A 66 8.77 -11.16 13.01
CA THR A 66 8.73 -12.57 13.44
C THR A 66 7.63 -13.27 12.67
N LEU A 67 7.99 -14.34 11.97
CA LEU A 67 7.08 -15.22 11.26
C LEU A 67 6.92 -16.52 12.03
N SER A 68 5.67 -16.91 12.28
CA SER A 68 5.32 -18.22 12.85
C SER A 68 4.32 -18.87 11.91
N ILE A 69 4.62 -20.10 11.49
CA ILE A 69 3.77 -20.89 10.60
C ILE A 69 3.26 -22.11 11.37
N VAL A 70 1.95 -22.24 11.43
CA VAL A 70 1.29 -23.39 12.10
C VAL A 70 0.41 -24.10 11.09
N ILE A 71 0.71 -25.37 10.80
CA ILE A 71 -0.08 -26.21 9.89
C ILE A 71 -0.65 -27.38 10.69
N ARG A 72 -1.98 -27.49 10.74
CA ARG A 72 -2.70 -28.53 11.48
C ARG A 72 -2.33 -28.60 12.96
N GLY A 73 -1.99 -27.47 13.57
CA GLY A 73 -1.60 -27.37 14.98
C GLY A 73 -0.11 -27.62 15.25
N GLU A 74 0.69 -27.87 14.22
CA GLU A 74 2.13 -28.10 14.33
C GLU A 74 2.90 -26.89 13.82
N ASN A 75 3.90 -26.44 14.60
CA ASN A 75 4.81 -25.38 14.17
C ASN A 75 5.71 -25.89 13.06
N GLN A 76 5.82 -25.10 12.01
CA GLN A 76 6.76 -25.32 10.92
C GLN A 76 8.04 -24.56 11.19
N VAL A 77 9.17 -25.21 11.00
CA VAL A 77 10.49 -24.59 11.18
C VAL A 77 10.87 -23.79 9.93
N ILE A 78 11.23 -22.55 10.13
CA ILE A 78 11.86 -21.72 9.10
C ILE A 78 13.35 -21.96 9.21
N PRO A 79 14.06 -22.45 8.17
CA PRO A 79 15.48 -22.76 8.28
C PRO A 79 16.32 -21.52 8.57
N SER A 80 17.40 -21.70 9.31
CA SER A 80 18.46 -20.69 9.40
C SER A 80 19.06 -20.44 8.02
N ASP A 81 19.63 -19.24 7.86
CA ASP A 81 20.32 -18.82 6.63
C ASP A 81 19.46 -18.87 5.35
N THR A 82 18.13 -18.89 5.49
CA THR A 82 17.22 -18.68 4.35
C THR A 82 17.52 -17.31 3.75
N GLY A 83 17.82 -17.26 2.45
CA GLY A 83 18.19 -16.03 1.73
C GLY A 83 19.66 -15.59 1.96
N VAL A 84 20.49 -16.41 2.61
CA VAL A 84 21.91 -16.17 2.77
C VAL A 84 22.71 -17.16 1.96
N ILE A 85 23.50 -16.66 1.02
CA ILE A 85 24.42 -17.46 0.20
C ILE A 85 25.81 -16.81 0.23
N PRO A 86 26.90 -17.53 -0.12
CA PRO A 86 28.25 -16.96 -0.08
C PRO A 86 28.35 -15.65 -0.87
N GLY A 87 28.68 -14.55 -0.15
CA GLY A 87 28.83 -13.22 -0.71
C GLY A 87 27.53 -12.48 -1.03
N CYS A 88 26.38 -12.99 -0.57
CA CYS A 88 25.09 -12.34 -0.82
C CYS A 88 24.07 -12.64 0.29
N MET A 89 23.59 -11.61 0.97
CA MET A 89 22.38 -11.66 1.80
C MET A 89 21.24 -11.02 1.02
N ARG A 90 20.15 -11.73 0.86
CA ARG A 90 18.95 -11.23 0.22
C ARG A 90 18.29 -10.15 1.09
N GLY A 91 17.49 -9.28 0.49
CA GLY A 91 16.80 -8.19 1.19
C GLY A 91 15.86 -8.66 2.30
N ILE A 92 15.42 -9.92 2.28
CA ILE A 92 14.74 -10.61 3.38
C ILE A 92 15.45 -11.94 3.61
N HIS A 93 15.90 -12.17 4.84
CA HIS A 93 16.64 -13.38 5.17
C HIS A 93 16.52 -13.76 6.66
N THR A 94 17.03 -14.93 7.04
CA THR A 94 17.13 -15.40 8.43
C THR A 94 18.58 -15.69 8.79
N HIS A 95 18.93 -15.64 10.08
CA HIS A 95 20.24 -16.10 10.61
C HIS A 95 20.10 -17.31 11.53
N ASP A 96 18.88 -17.57 12.01
CA ASP A 96 18.55 -18.68 12.89
C ASP A 96 17.17 -19.25 12.55
N ASP A 97 16.74 -20.26 13.30
CA ASP A 97 15.46 -20.95 13.13
C ASP A 97 14.34 -20.43 14.06
N THR A 98 14.53 -19.26 14.65
CA THR A 98 13.53 -18.64 15.54
C THR A 98 12.34 -18.03 14.81
N GLY A 99 12.41 -17.96 13.49
CA GLY A 99 11.43 -17.27 12.66
C GLY A 99 11.62 -15.75 12.60
N LYS A 100 12.75 -15.25 13.10
CA LYS A 100 13.12 -13.84 12.95
C LYS A 100 13.56 -13.58 11.50
N LEU A 101 12.80 -12.73 10.81
CA LEU A 101 13.13 -12.22 9.49
C LEU A 101 13.90 -10.91 9.63
N HIS A 102 15.04 -10.82 9.00
CA HIS A 102 15.77 -9.60 8.76
C HIS A 102 15.33 -9.01 7.42
N ILE A 103 14.96 -7.73 7.43
CA ILE A 103 14.59 -6.98 6.23
C ILE A 103 15.62 -5.87 6.10
N GLU A 104 16.58 -6.09 5.21
CA GLU A 104 17.76 -5.24 5.06
C GLU A 104 17.88 -4.78 3.61
N THR A 105 17.82 -3.46 3.40
CA THR A 105 17.77 -2.90 2.05
C THR A 105 18.64 -1.65 1.94
N PRO A 106 19.26 -1.41 0.76
CA PRO A 106 20.09 -0.22 0.52
C PRO A 106 19.29 1.06 0.36
N GLU A 107 17.97 0.97 0.20
CA GLU A 107 17.03 2.08 0.10
C GLU A 107 15.63 1.63 0.53
N ALA A 108 14.68 2.56 0.64
CA ALA A 108 13.29 2.20 0.96
C ALA A 108 12.68 1.35 -0.16
N MET A 109 12.24 0.15 0.20
CA MET A 109 11.61 -0.83 -0.68
C MET A 109 10.41 -1.47 0.02
N GLU A 110 9.45 -1.92 -0.76
CA GLU A 110 8.35 -2.71 -0.25
C GLU A 110 8.83 -4.12 0.10
N ALA A 111 8.57 -4.58 1.33
CA ALA A 111 8.84 -5.93 1.79
C ALA A 111 7.50 -6.62 2.08
N ARG A 112 7.10 -7.56 1.24
CA ARG A 112 5.91 -8.38 1.40
C ARG A 112 6.27 -9.78 1.87
N LEU A 113 5.33 -10.44 2.52
CA LEU A 113 5.56 -11.81 2.99
C LEU A 113 5.83 -12.78 1.82
N GLU A 114 5.17 -12.59 0.69
CA GLU A 114 5.39 -13.40 -0.51
C GLU A 114 6.83 -13.34 -1.02
N HIS A 115 7.52 -12.18 -0.91
CA HIS A 115 8.92 -12.06 -1.27
C HIS A 115 9.81 -12.99 -0.43
N PHE A 116 9.51 -13.13 0.86
CA PHE A 116 10.25 -14.06 1.70
C PHE A 116 10.05 -15.51 1.25
N PHE A 117 8.80 -15.91 0.95
CA PHE A 117 8.53 -17.26 0.45
C PHE A 117 9.17 -17.53 -0.91
N GLU A 118 9.25 -16.53 -1.79
CA GLU A 118 9.97 -16.63 -3.06
C GLU A 118 11.48 -16.81 -2.84
N ILE A 119 12.08 -16.06 -1.92
CA ILE A 119 13.49 -16.24 -1.55
C ILE A 119 13.73 -17.61 -0.91
N TRP A 120 12.78 -18.10 -0.13
CA TRP A 120 12.82 -19.43 0.50
C TRP A 120 12.50 -20.58 -0.46
N GLU A 121 12.05 -20.25 -1.68
CA GLU A 121 11.64 -21.23 -2.69
C GLU A 121 10.48 -22.14 -2.19
N GLN A 122 9.58 -21.59 -1.37
CA GLN A 122 8.43 -22.31 -0.84
C GLN A 122 7.13 -21.75 -1.42
N PRO A 123 6.15 -22.61 -1.73
CA PRO A 123 4.83 -22.16 -2.17
C PRO A 123 4.12 -21.27 -1.13
N PHE A 124 3.63 -20.12 -1.60
CA PHE A 124 2.79 -19.20 -0.85
C PHE A 124 1.70 -18.63 -1.76
N THR A 125 0.55 -19.29 -1.77
CA THR A 125 -0.58 -18.92 -2.64
C THR A 125 -1.87 -18.91 -1.85
N SER A 126 -2.97 -18.52 -2.48
CA SER A 126 -4.31 -18.57 -1.86
C SER A 126 -4.79 -19.99 -1.49
N THR A 127 -4.14 -21.02 -2.00
CA THR A 127 -4.55 -22.44 -1.83
C THR A 127 -3.45 -23.35 -1.33
N GLN A 128 -2.20 -22.87 -1.25
CA GLN A 128 -1.06 -23.69 -0.83
C GLN A 128 -0.09 -22.86 0.01
N LEU A 129 0.34 -23.43 1.11
CA LEU A 129 1.38 -22.92 2.01
C LEU A 129 2.36 -24.05 2.31
N LEU A 130 3.63 -23.87 1.91
CA LEU A 130 4.68 -24.87 1.94
C LEU A 130 4.36 -26.12 1.09
N ASP A 131 5.31 -27.05 0.99
CA ASP A 131 5.15 -28.34 0.29
C ASP A 131 4.41 -29.40 1.12
#